data_cbefaba1a111f3639b14d04bce631307
#
_entry.id   cbefaba1a111f3639b14d04bce631307
#
_cell.length_a   1.000
_cell.length_b   1.000
_cell.length_c   1.000
_cell.angle_alpha   90.00
_cell.angle_beta   90.00
_cell.angle_gamma   90.00
#
_symmetry.space_group_name_H-M   'P 1'
#
loop_
_entity.id
_entity.type
_entity.pdbx_description
1 polymer ?
#
loop_
_entity_poly.entity_id
_entity_poly.type
_entity_poly.pdbx_seq_one_letter_code
_entity_poly.pdbx_strand_id
1 'polypeptide(L)'
;MDDNEIVELYLSRNEEAIARTKEKYGERLKIIANNIMNDIETAKECENDMYLKAWNLIPPNEPRKYLFAFLGKIIRHLAIDVLRKNSRQKRDAVVTELTLEMAECIPTQNGTEQEFEANFLAGLIDKFLEGYPKEQQNVFVRRYWYFDPISEICDRYKLSQSKVKSILFRMREKLKSYLEKEGFTV
;
A
#
# COMPACT_ATOMS: atom_id res chain seq x y z
N MET A 1 -17.03 -8.87 11.40
CA MET A 1 -16.11 -8.47 12.49
C MET A 1 -15.45 -7.17 12.11
N ASP A 2 -15.35 -6.19 12.99
CA ASP A 2 -14.66 -4.93 12.73
C ASP A 2 -13.13 -5.05 12.95
N ASP A 3 -12.37 -3.98 12.62
CA ASP A 3 -10.91 -4.02 12.74
C ASP A 3 -10.44 -4.05 14.19
N ASN A 4 -11.17 -3.39 15.10
CA ASN A 4 -10.82 -3.39 16.52
C ASN A 4 -10.92 -4.79 17.09
N GLU A 5 -12.01 -5.52 16.77
CA GLU A 5 -12.23 -6.90 17.23
C GLU A 5 -11.14 -7.84 16.70
N ILE A 6 -10.73 -7.67 15.42
CA ILE A 6 -9.64 -8.48 14.84
C ILE A 6 -8.31 -8.19 15.55
N VAL A 7 -8.00 -6.92 15.81
CA VAL A 7 -6.77 -6.54 16.53
C VAL A 7 -6.77 -7.06 17.96
N GLU A 8 -7.92 -7.06 18.65
CA GLU A 8 -8.04 -7.68 19.99
C GLU A 8 -7.72 -9.18 19.97
N LEU A 9 -8.14 -9.90 18.94
CA LEU A 9 -7.78 -11.32 18.79
C LEU A 9 -6.26 -11.49 18.62
N TYR A 10 -5.59 -10.64 17.86
CA TYR A 10 -4.12 -10.66 17.76
C TYR A 10 -3.45 -10.35 19.10
N LEU A 11 -3.92 -9.33 19.82
CA LEU A 11 -3.36 -8.93 21.12
C LEU A 11 -3.53 -10.03 22.18
N SER A 12 -4.65 -10.71 22.17
CA SER A 12 -4.94 -11.87 23.05
C SER A 12 -4.30 -13.18 22.59
N ARG A 13 -3.50 -13.16 21.49
CA ARG A 13 -2.89 -14.36 20.90
C ARG A 13 -3.89 -15.46 20.53
N ASN A 14 -5.09 -15.06 20.11
CA ASN A 14 -6.10 -15.97 19.61
C ASN A 14 -5.89 -16.20 18.10
N GLU A 15 -5.64 -17.45 17.71
CA GLU A 15 -5.37 -17.83 16.30
C GLU A 15 -6.54 -17.50 15.36
N GLU A 16 -7.74 -17.31 15.88
CA GLU A 16 -8.90 -16.87 15.10
C GLU A 16 -8.67 -15.51 14.43
N ALA A 17 -7.73 -14.69 14.95
CA ALA A 17 -7.30 -13.44 14.33
C ALA A 17 -6.90 -13.62 12.86
N ILE A 18 -6.14 -14.66 12.56
CA ILE A 18 -5.67 -14.98 11.19
C ILE A 18 -6.86 -15.33 10.29
N ALA A 19 -7.76 -16.19 10.76
CA ALA A 19 -8.93 -16.60 10.00
C ALA A 19 -9.84 -15.40 9.66
N ARG A 20 -10.10 -14.52 10.62
CA ARG A 20 -10.92 -13.32 10.43
C ARG A 20 -10.24 -12.30 9.53
N THR A 21 -8.93 -12.13 9.66
CA THR A 21 -8.16 -11.27 8.75
C THR A 21 -8.24 -11.79 7.31
N LYS A 22 -8.09 -13.10 7.11
CA LYS A 22 -8.19 -13.74 5.80
C LYS A 22 -9.58 -13.57 5.17
N GLU A 23 -10.62 -13.84 5.95
CA GLU A 23 -12.00 -13.65 5.50
C GLU A 23 -12.28 -12.22 5.04
N LYS A 24 -11.80 -11.23 5.80
CA LYS A 24 -12.08 -9.81 5.54
C LYS A 24 -11.20 -9.21 4.46
N TYR A 25 -9.93 -9.56 4.39
CA TYR A 25 -8.91 -8.85 3.63
C TYR A 25 -8.08 -9.73 2.68
N GLY A 26 -8.11 -11.06 2.83
CA GLY A 26 -7.21 -11.98 2.12
C GLY A 26 -7.19 -11.77 0.61
N GLU A 27 -8.36 -11.75 -0.05
CA GLU A 27 -8.41 -11.56 -1.50
C GLU A 27 -7.83 -10.20 -1.95
N ARG A 28 -8.08 -9.13 -1.19
CA ARG A 28 -7.56 -7.80 -1.51
C ARG A 28 -6.04 -7.72 -1.33
N LEU A 29 -5.51 -8.36 -0.31
CA LEU A 29 -4.07 -8.42 -0.02
C LEU A 29 -3.34 -9.29 -1.06
N LYS A 30 -3.93 -10.42 -1.43
CA LYS A 30 -3.41 -11.28 -2.50
C LYS A 30 -3.35 -10.56 -3.85
N ILE A 31 -4.36 -9.74 -4.18
CA ILE A 31 -4.35 -8.91 -5.40
C ILE A 31 -3.15 -7.95 -5.38
N ILE A 32 -2.86 -7.29 -4.24
CA ILE A 32 -1.70 -6.40 -4.11
C ILE A 32 -0.40 -7.17 -4.42
N ALA A 33 -0.20 -8.34 -3.83
CA ALA A 33 0.98 -9.15 -4.07
C ALA A 33 1.06 -9.60 -5.54
N ASN A 34 -0.04 -10.07 -6.12
CA ASN A 34 -0.09 -10.50 -7.51
C ASN A 34 0.19 -9.37 -8.50
N ASN A 35 -0.29 -8.15 -8.23
CA ASN A 35 -0.01 -6.98 -9.07
C ASN A 35 1.49 -6.63 -9.10
N ILE A 36 2.21 -6.89 -8.00
CA ILE A 36 3.66 -6.69 -7.92
C ILE A 36 4.41 -7.80 -8.62
N MET A 37 4.05 -9.07 -8.36
CA MET A 37 4.84 -10.24 -8.80
C MET A 37 4.36 -10.82 -10.12
N ASN A 38 3.09 -10.59 -10.49
CA ASN A 38 2.41 -11.21 -11.63
C ASN A 38 2.51 -12.75 -11.63
N ASP A 39 2.39 -13.34 -10.44
CA ASP A 39 2.43 -14.78 -10.18
C ASP A 39 1.52 -15.10 -8.99
N ILE A 40 0.40 -15.79 -9.26
CA ILE A 40 -0.64 -16.05 -8.27
C ILE A 40 -0.20 -17.03 -7.18
N GLU A 41 0.66 -17.99 -7.50
CA GLU A 41 1.12 -18.96 -6.51
C GLU A 41 2.09 -18.29 -5.53
N THR A 42 3.05 -17.54 -6.01
CA THR A 42 3.94 -16.74 -5.16
C THR A 42 3.16 -15.67 -4.38
N ALA A 43 2.07 -15.12 -4.95
CA ALA A 43 1.20 -14.19 -4.21
C ALA A 43 0.48 -14.85 -3.03
N LYS A 44 0.05 -16.12 -3.16
CA LYS A 44 -0.52 -16.90 -2.06
C LYS A 44 0.51 -17.17 -0.96
N GLU A 45 1.76 -17.48 -1.33
CA GLU A 45 2.85 -17.65 -0.37
C GLU A 45 3.10 -16.35 0.41
N CYS A 46 3.18 -15.23 -0.29
CA CYS A 46 3.30 -13.90 0.35
C CYS A 46 2.12 -13.57 1.26
N GLU A 47 0.90 -13.98 0.90
CA GLU A 47 -0.28 -13.81 1.75
C GLU A 47 -0.10 -14.58 3.08
N ASN A 48 0.36 -15.83 3.03
CA ASN A 48 0.60 -16.64 4.23
C ASN A 48 1.72 -16.05 5.09
N ASP A 49 2.82 -15.63 4.48
CA ASP A 49 3.94 -14.99 5.19
C ASP A 49 3.51 -13.66 5.84
N MET A 50 2.60 -12.93 5.20
CA MET A 50 2.03 -11.71 5.76
C MET A 50 1.25 -11.99 7.04
N TYR A 51 0.46 -13.06 7.11
CA TYR A 51 -0.25 -13.41 8.35
C TYR A 51 0.73 -13.73 9.48
N LEU A 52 1.79 -14.47 9.20
CA LEU A 52 2.83 -14.77 10.20
C LEU A 52 3.54 -13.50 10.67
N LYS A 53 3.88 -12.59 9.75
CA LYS A 53 4.46 -11.29 10.13
C LYS A 53 3.50 -10.43 10.94
N ALA A 54 2.23 -10.37 10.55
CA ALA A 54 1.21 -9.64 11.30
C ALA A 54 1.07 -10.18 12.73
N TRP A 55 1.04 -11.51 12.88
CA TRP A 55 1.03 -12.18 14.19
C TRP A 55 2.22 -11.78 15.07
N ASN A 56 3.40 -11.66 14.51
CA ASN A 56 4.62 -11.29 15.25
C ASN A 56 4.72 -9.78 15.52
N LEU A 57 4.10 -8.95 14.69
CA LEU A 57 4.16 -7.48 14.83
C LEU A 57 3.01 -6.91 15.67
N ILE A 58 1.97 -7.68 15.92
CA ILE A 58 0.85 -7.32 16.81
C ILE A 58 0.85 -8.31 17.99
N PRO A 59 1.18 -7.91 19.25
CA PRO A 59 1.80 -6.63 19.62
C PRO A 59 3.27 -6.54 19.20
N PRO A 60 3.97 -5.39 19.32
CA PRO A 60 3.57 -4.18 20.07
C PRO A 60 2.66 -3.22 19.29
N ASN A 61 2.54 -3.37 17.96
CA ASN A 61 1.69 -2.49 17.18
C ASN A 61 0.20 -2.77 17.44
N GLU A 62 -0.61 -1.71 17.47
CA GLU A 62 -2.07 -1.79 17.62
C GLU A 62 -2.79 -1.07 16.47
N PRO A 63 -2.85 -1.65 15.26
CA PRO A 63 -3.39 -0.97 14.07
C PRO A 63 -4.93 -0.94 14.03
N ARG A 64 -5.59 -0.56 15.12
CA ARG A 64 -7.06 -0.61 15.29
C ARG A 64 -7.84 0.15 14.24
N LYS A 65 -7.32 1.31 13.81
CA LYS A 65 -7.99 2.21 12.85
C LYS A 65 -7.47 2.05 11.42
N TYR A 66 -6.37 1.31 11.21
CA TYR A 66 -5.68 1.20 9.94
C TYR A 66 -5.16 -0.22 9.66
N LEU A 67 -5.88 -1.24 10.15
CA LEU A 67 -5.47 -2.64 10.02
C LEU A 67 -5.18 -3.03 8.56
N PHE A 68 -6.07 -2.68 7.63
CA PHE A 68 -5.84 -2.98 6.21
C PHE A 68 -4.59 -2.27 5.66
N ALA A 69 -4.34 -1.04 6.07
CA ALA A 69 -3.15 -0.29 5.69
C ALA A 69 -1.87 -0.95 6.20
N PHE A 70 -1.88 -1.37 7.46
CA PHE A 70 -0.79 -2.08 8.11
C PHE A 70 -0.46 -3.40 7.40
N LEU A 71 -1.47 -4.23 7.15
CA LEU A 71 -1.31 -5.49 6.41
C LEU A 71 -0.85 -5.27 4.97
N GLY A 72 -1.40 -4.24 4.31
CA GLY A 72 -1.00 -3.84 2.97
C GLY A 72 0.48 -3.41 2.89
N LYS A 73 1.00 -2.74 3.92
CA LYS A 73 2.43 -2.41 4.01
C LYS A 73 3.28 -3.70 4.12
N ILE A 74 2.88 -4.63 4.97
CA ILE A 74 3.61 -5.89 5.17
C ILE A 74 3.66 -6.68 3.87
N ILE A 75 2.52 -6.91 3.21
CA ILE A 75 2.47 -7.74 2.00
C ILE A 75 3.22 -7.11 0.83
N ARG A 76 3.20 -5.77 0.69
CA ARG A 76 4.00 -5.07 -0.32
C ARG A 76 5.49 -5.27 -0.11
N HIS A 77 5.99 -5.12 1.12
CA HIS A 77 7.40 -5.37 1.42
C HIS A 77 7.79 -6.80 1.09
N LEU A 78 6.99 -7.79 1.50
CA LEU A 78 7.23 -9.20 1.17
C LEU A 78 7.29 -9.44 -0.34
N ALA A 79 6.31 -8.94 -1.08
CA ALA A 79 6.23 -9.11 -2.52
C ALA A 79 7.43 -8.46 -3.24
N ILE A 80 7.85 -7.26 -2.81
CA ILE A 80 9.02 -6.57 -3.36
C ILE A 80 10.31 -7.35 -3.02
N ASP A 81 10.45 -7.87 -1.80
CA ASP A 81 11.62 -8.65 -1.38
C ASP A 81 11.74 -9.96 -2.19
N VAL A 82 10.62 -10.66 -2.42
CA VAL A 82 10.58 -11.85 -3.27
C VAL A 82 10.94 -11.49 -4.71
N LEU A 83 10.38 -10.40 -5.24
CA LEU A 83 10.69 -9.92 -6.58
C LEU A 83 12.18 -9.63 -6.73
N ARG A 84 12.80 -8.92 -5.78
CA ARG A 84 14.23 -8.61 -5.78
C ARG A 84 15.11 -9.88 -5.75
N LYS A 85 14.70 -10.90 -4.98
CA LYS A 85 15.41 -12.18 -4.90
C LYS A 85 15.31 -12.99 -6.21
N ASN A 86 14.18 -12.91 -6.89
CA ASN A 86 13.88 -13.71 -8.07
C ASN A 86 14.16 -12.98 -9.38
N SER A 87 14.60 -11.70 -9.34
CA SER A 87 14.68 -10.89 -10.54
C SER A 87 15.82 -11.26 -11.47
N ARG A 88 15.43 -11.64 -12.67
CA ARG A 88 16.23 -11.47 -13.89
C ARG A 88 15.53 -10.44 -14.79
N GLN A 89 15.93 -9.20 -14.63
CA GLN A 89 15.89 -8.03 -15.56
C GLN A 89 14.58 -7.41 -16.08
N LYS A 90 13.41 -8.05 -16.13
CA LYS A 90 12.25 -7.41 -16.79
C LYS A 90 11.12 -6.92 -15.87
N ARG A 91 11.01 -7.42 -14.64
CA ARG A 91 9.93 -7.07 -13.69
C ARG A 91 10.33 -5.96 -12.72
N ASP A 92 11.62 -5.76 -12.51
CA ASP A 92 12.16 -4.64 -11.73
C ASP A 92 11.70 -3.27 -12.25
N ALA A 93 11.42 -3.17 -13.57
CA ALA A 93 11.06 -1.91 -14.20
C ALA A 93 9.74 -1.32 -13.65
N VAL A 94 8.67 -2.12 -13.42
CA VAL A 94 7.36 -1.59 -12.97
C VAL A 94 7.40 -1.20 -11.50
N VAL A 95 8.00 -2.02 -10.64
CA VAL A 95 8.13 -1.71 -9.20
C VAL A 95 9.11 -0.56 -9.01
N THR A 96 10.20 -0.53 -9.78
CA THR A 96 11.17 0.58 -9.79
C THR A 96 10.48 1.86 -10.29
N GLU A 97 9.70 1.80 -11.38
CA GLU A 97 8.93 2.94 -11.88
C GLU A 97 7.99 3.50 -10.82
N LEU A 98 7.17 2.64 -10.17
CA LEU A 98 6.24 3.07 -9.11
C LEU A 98 6.96 3.62 -7.88
N THR A 99 8.06 3.00 -7.49
CA THR A 99 8.87 3.45 -6.35
C THR A 99 9.52 4.80 -6.67
N LEU A 100 10.04 4.99 -7.88
CA LEU A 100 10.61 6.25 -8.34
C LEU A 100 9.52 7.32 -8.43
N GLU A 101 8.35 7.03 -9.04
CA GLU A 101 7.23 7.96 -9.12
C GLU A 101 6.81 8.49 -7.75
N MET A 102 6.81 7.62 -6.71
CA MET A 102 6.46 8.02 -5.35
C MET A 102 7.63 8.68 -4.61
N ALA A 103 8.86 8.26 -4.84
CA ALA A 103 10.05 8.88 -4.26
C ALA A 103 10.24 10.33 -4.71
N GLU A 104 9.73 10.69 -5.89
CA GLU A 104 9.74 12.08 -6.38
C GLU A 104 8.79 13.00 -5.60
N CYS A 105 7.85 12.47 -4.82
CA CYS A 105 6.85 13.26 -4.13
C CYS A 105 6.68 12.94 -2.63
N ILE A 106 7.35 11.90 -2.11
CA ILE A 106 7.30 11.54 -0.70
C ILE A 106 8.73 11.53 -0.13
N PRO A 107 8.98 12.20 1.00
CA PRO A 107 10.30 12.26 1.61
C PRO A 107 10.82 10.88 2.00
N THR A 108 12.12 10.66 1.78
CA THR A 108 12.79 9.44 2.26
C THR A 108 13.05 9.58 3.74
N GLN A 109 12.43 8.75 4.55
CA GLN A 109 12.61 8.75 6.01
C GLN A 109 13.89 7.98 6.39
N ASN A 110 14.87 8.70 6.94
CA ASN A 110 16.08 8.14 7.54
C ASN A 110 16.12 8.54 9.01
N GLY A 111 15.74 7.66 9.95
CA GLY A 111 15.90 7.93 11.38
C GLY A 111 15.05 7.08 12.33
N THR A 112 15.31 7.19 13.62
CA THR A 112 14.68 6.43 14.71
C THR A 112 13.30 6.97 15.16
N GLU A 113 12.82 8.10 14.63
CA GLU A 113 11.49 8.68 14.91
C GLU A 113 10.43 8.22 13.89
N GLN A 114 10.70 7.13 13.17
CA GLN A 114 9.99 6.69 11.95
C GLN A 114 8.48 6.45 12.11
N GLU A 115 8.01 6.05 13.27
CA GLU A 115 6.60 5.63 13.42
C GLU A 115 5.66 6.82 13.59
N PHE A 116 6.08 7.85 14.33
CA PHE A 116 5.30 9.08 14.49
C PHE A 116 5.23 9.87 13.20
N GLU A 117 6.38 10.04 12.52
CA GLU A 117 6.45 10.72 11.22
C GLU A 117 5.67 9.99 10.13
N ALA A 118 5.71 8.64 10.11
CA ALA A 118 4.95 7.84 9.16
C ALA A 118 3.43 7.99 9.35
N ASN A 119 2.95 8.01 10.58
CA ASN A 119 1.53 8.22 10.90
C ASN A 119 1.09 9.66 10.57
N PHE A 120 1.94 10.64 10.84
CA PHE A 120 1.69 12.03 10.50
C PHE A 120 1.64 12.23 8.97
N LEU A 121 2.60 11.69 8.24
CA LEU A 121 2.62 11.70 6.78
C LEU A 121 1.40 11.00 6.16
N ALA A 122 1.00 9.85 6.70
CA ALA A 122 -0.21 9.15 6.26
C ALA A 122 -1.45 10.02 6.42
N GLY A 123 -1.60 10.70 7.58
CA GLY A 123 -2.70 11.63 7.82
C GLY A 123 -2.71 12.83 6.85
N LEU A 124 -1.54 13.34 6.48
CA LEU A 124 -1.42 14.41 5.49
C LEU A 124 -1.83 13.94 4.09
N ILE A 125 -1.44 12.73 3.68
CA ILE A 125 -1.83 12.15 2.40
C ILE A 125 -3.34 11.91 2.35
N ASP A 126 -3.95 11.40 3.42
CA ASP A 126 -5.40 11.22 3.52
C ASP A 126 -6.13 12.57 3.37
N LYS A 127 -5.71 13.58 4.11
CA LYS A 127 -6.27 14.94 4.03
C LYS A 127 -6.09 15.56 2.63
N PHE A 128 -4.93 15.34 2.01
CA PHE A 128 -4.70 15.76 0.64
C PHE A 128 -5.68 15.10 -0.34
N LEU A 129 -5.88 13.79 -0.22
CA LEU A 129 -6.79 13.04 -1.09
C LEU A 129 -8.25 13.46 -0.92
N GLU A 130 -8.69 13.82 0.29
CA GLU A 130 -10.06 14.31 0.54
C GLU A 130 -10.41 15.56 -0.28
N GLY A 131 -9.41 16.37 -0.64
CA GLY A 131 -9.58 17.56 -1.47
C GLY A 131 -9.86 17.29 -2.95
N TYR A 132 -9.93 16.02 -3.39
CA TYR A 132 -10.09 15.63 -4.80
C TYR A 132 -11.40 14.91 -5.06
N PRO A 133 -11.92 14.96 -6.33
CA PRO A 133 -13.05 14.13 -6.75
C PRO A 133 -12.76 12.63 -6.55
N LYS A 134 -13.79 11.87 -6.19
CA LYS A 134 -13.65 10.41 -5.92
C LYS A 134 -13.01 9.62 -7.06
N GLU A 135 -13.24 10.00 -8.33
CA GLU A 135 -12.59 9.37 -9.48
C GLU A 135 -11.07 9.50 -9.38
N GLN A 136 -10.57 10.70 -9.06
CA GLN A 136 -9.12 10.95 -8.95
C GLN A 136 -8.51 10.29 -7.72
N GLN A 137 -9.20 10.35 -6.57
CA GLN A 137 -8.78 9.62 -5.38
C GLN A 137 -8.61 8.12 -5.68
N ASN A 138 -9.64 7.53 -6.30
CA ASN A 138 -9.64 6.11 -6.63
C ASN A 138 -8.51 5.75 -7.60
N VAL A 139 -8.29 6.53 -8.66
CA VAL A 139 -7.19 6.32 -9.62
C VAL A 139 -5.84 6.34 -8.89
N PHE A 140 -5.61 7.31 -8.01
CA PHE A 140 -4.38 7.44 -7.23
C PHE A 140 -4.17 6.25 -6.29
N VAL A 141 -5.18 5.91 -5.49
CA VAL A 141 -5.14 4.79 -4.55
C VAL A 141 -4.93 3.46 -5.28
N ARG A 142 -5.62 3.24 -6.40
CA ARG A 142 -5.44 2.02 -7.20
C ARG A 142 -4.01 1.88 -7.72
N ARG A 143 -3.41 2.96 -8.20
CA ARG A 143 -2.04 2.94 -8.73
C ARG A 143 -1.00 2.72 -7.63
N TYR A 144 -1.03 3.52 -6.56
CA TYR A 144 0.05 3.57 -5.58
C TYR A 144 -0.19 2.71 -4.32
N TRP A 145 -1.43 2.35 -4.07
CA TRP A 145 -1.77 1.49 -2.94
C TRP A 145 -1.97 0.02 -3.36
N TYR A 146 -2.72 -0.21 -4.45
CA TYR A 146 -2.99 -1.56 -4.96
C TYR A 146 -2.01 -2.01 -6.03
N PHE A 147 -1.15 -1.14 -6.54
CA PHE A 147 -0.21 -1.39 -7.63
C PHE A 147 -0.88 -1.82 -8.94
N ASP A 148 -2.11 -1.40 -9.15
CA ASP A 148 -2.83 -1.74 -10.37
C ASP A 148 -2.08 -1.21 -11.60
N PRO A 149 -1.97 -2.01 -12.67
CA PRO A 149 -1.52 -1.54 -13.97
C PRO A 149 -2.43 -0.43 -14.51
N ILE A 150 -1.87 0.53 -15.25
CA ILE A 150 -2.66 1.63 -15.84
C ILE A 150 -3.79 1.09 -16.71
N SER A 151 -3.59 -0.01 -17.46
CA SER A 151 -4.61 -0.67 -18.26
C SER A 151 -5.82 -1.11 -17.42
N GLU A 152 -5.58 -1.73 -16.26
CA GLU A 152 -6.66 -2.17 -15.38
C GLU A 152 -7.44 -0.99 -14.78
N ILE A 153 -6.74 0.10 -14.43
CA ILE A 153 -7.38 1.34 -13.97
C ILE A 153 -8.26 1.93 -15.08
N CYS A 154 -7.77 1.94 -16.33
CA CYS A 154 -8.53 2.39 -17.49
C CYS A 154 -9.84 1.57 -17.68
N ASP A 155 -9.73 0.25 -17.61
CA ASP A 155 -10.85 -0.66 -17.79
C ASP A 155 -11.89 -0.51 -16.68
N ARG A 156 -11.43 -0.38 -15.43
CA ARG A 156 -12.27 -0.24 -14.24
C ARG A 156 -13.08 1.06 -14.20
N TYR A 157 -12.45 2.17 -14.57
CA TYR A 157 -13.07 3.49 -14.49
C TYR A 157 -13.53 4.03 -15.85
N LYS A 158 -13.38 3.25 -16.93
CA LYS A 158 -13.73 3.64 -18.30
C LYS A 158 -13.03 4.94 -18.73
N LEU A 159 -11.76 5.05 -18.35
CA LEU A 159 -10.92 6.20 -18.66
C LEU A 159 -9.90 5.86 -19.75
N SER A 160 -9.50 6.86 -20.55
CA SER A 160 -8.38 6.68 -21.47
C SER A 160 -7.05 6.63 -20.73
N GLN A 161 -6.08 5.95 -21.28
CA GLN A 161 -4.72 5.86 -20.72
C GLN A 161 -4.09 7.26 -20.52
N SER A 162 -4.32 8.17 -21.48
CA SER A 162 -3.84 9.55 -21.38
C SER A 162 -4.48 10.28 -20.20
N LYS A 163 -5.80 10.11 -19.96
CA LYS A 163 -6.50 10.71 -18.82
C LYS A 163 -5.96 10.16 -17.49
N VAL A 164 -5.79 8.85 -17.37
CA VAL A 164 -5.23 8.23 -16.15
C VAL A 164 -3.83 8.75 -15.86
N LYS A 165 -2.94 8.75 -16.86
CA LYS A 165 -1.57 9.27 -16.70
C LYS A 165 -1.56 10.76 -16.30
N SER A 166 -2.43 11.58 -16.90
CA SER A 166 -2.55 13.00 -16.57
C SER A 166 -3.05 13.23 -15.14
N ILE A 167 -4.02 12.43 -14.67
CA ILE A 167 -4.49 12.49 -13.28
C ILE A 167 -3.34 12.17 -12.32
N LEU A 168 -2.65 11.05 -12.53
CA LEU A 168 -1.55 10.61 -11.67
C LEU A 168 -0.42 11.63 -11.61
N PHE A 169 0.01 12.14 -12.76
CA PHE A 169 1.05 13.17 -12.85
C PHE A 169 0.67 14.42 -12.04
N ARG A 170 -0.52 15.01 -12.33
CA ARG A 170 -0.97 16.22 -11.63
C ARG A 170 -1.13 16.03 -10.13
N MET A 171 -1.60 14.86 -9.70
CA MET A 171 -1.76 14.58 -8.28
C MET A 171 -0.41 14.44 -7.57
N ARG A 172 0.61 13.82 -8.21
CA ARG A 172 1.97 13.77 -7.65
C ARG A 172 2.57 15.16 -7.48
N GLU A 173 2.55 15.98 -8.52
CA GLU A 173 3.06 17.36 -8.46
C GLU A 173 2.41 18.16 -7.32
N LYS A 174 1.09 18.03 -7.19
CA LYS A 174 0.37 18.73 -6.12
C LYS A 174 0.61 18.14 -4.74
N LEU A 175 0.78 16.82 -4.63
CA LEU A 175 1.14 16.16 -3.37
C LEU A 175 2.52 16.61 -2.92
N LYS A 176 3.51 16.64 -3.82
CA LYS A 176 4.84 17.18 -3.54
C LYS A 176 4.75 18.60 -2.98
N SER A 177 4.11 19.52 -3.70
CA SER A 177 3.96 20.91 -3.26
C SER A 177 3.17 21.05 -1.95
N TYR A 178 2.24 20.14 -1.68
CA TYR A 178 1.50 20.11 -0.43
C TYR A 178 2.39 19.68 0.74
N LEU A 179 3.16 18.60 0.56
CA LEU A 179 4.08 18.10 1.59
C LEU A 179 5.22 19.07 1.88
N GLU A 180 5.75 19.77 0.86
CA GLU A 180 6.76 20.83 1.04
C GLU A 180 6.23 21.98 1.92
N LYS A 181 4.95 22.37 1.76
CA LYS A 181 4.31 23.40 2.61
C LYS A 181 4.10 22.93 4.05
N GLU A 182 3.91 21.64 4.27
CA GLU A 182 3.80 21.03 5.60
C GLU A 182 5.18 20.75 6.25
N GLY A 183 6.28 21.19 5.59
CA GLY A 183 7.64 21.13 6.15
C GLY A 183 8.45 19.89 5.76
N PHE A 184 7.95 19.06 4.85
CA PHE A 184 8.72 17.94 4.33
C PHE A 184 9.63 18.37 3.18
N THR A 185 10.90 17.99 3.24
CA THR A 185 11.83 18.12 2.10
C THR A 185 11.73 16.88 1.22
N VAL A 186 11.31 17.05 -0.03
CA VAL A 186 11.15 15.98 -1.02
C VAL A 186 12.26 16.05 -2.05
#